data_1b70d6ef6bdb6b88c1dbf904807509b2
#
_entry.id   1b70d6ef6bdb6b88c1dbf904807509b2
#
_cell.length_a   1.000
_cell.length_b   1.000
_cell.length_c   1.000
_cell.angle_alpha   90.00
_cell.angle_beta   90.00
_cell.angle_gamma   90.00
#
_symmetry.space_group_name_H-M   'P 1'
#
loop_
_entity.id
_entity.type
_entity.pdbx_description
1 polymer ?
#
loop_
_entity_poly.entity_id
_entity_poly.type
_entity_poly.pdbx_seq_one_letter_code
_entity_poly.pdbx_strand_id
1 'polypeptide(L)'
;MLSKNIEKALNNQIKIEAESSQIYLAMACWAEVKGLEGVAGFMYDQSNEERDHMLKLIKFVNERGGHAQISELAAPNVTFTSFKEMFEKLFEHEVFVSNSINELVHITLQEKDYATHNFLQWYVSEQIEEEAMARTILDKINLIGDDKGGLYLFDRDIQQLTVSTASTEDPQ
;
A
#
# COMPACT_ATOMS: atom_id res chain seq x y z
N MET A 1 10.42 -2.57 -26.01
CA MET A 1 11.40 -2.37 -24.91
C MET A 1 11.01 -1.12 -24.16
N LEU A 2 11.24 -1.07 -22.86
CA LEU A 2 11.00 0.14 -22.05
C LEU A 2 11.92 1.27 -22.47
N SER A 3 11.43 2.51 -22.47
CA SER A 3 12.29 3.68 -22.54
C SER A 3 13.07 3.84 -21.23
N LYS A 4 14.19 4.56 -21.29
CA LYS A 4 15.02 4.83 -20.10
C LYS A 4 14.25 5.60 -19.02
N ASN A 5 13.35 6.48 -19.43
CA ASN A 5 12.53 7.28 -18.52
C ASN A 5 11.46 6.44 -17.82
N ILE A 6 10.74 5.60 -18.57
CA ILE A 6 9.73 4.67 -18.00
C ILE A 6 10.42 3.64 -17.11
N GLU A 7 11.57 3.07 -17.53
CA GLU A 7 12.35 2.13 -16.70
C GLU A 7 12.74 2.76 -15.36
N LYS A 8 13.23 4.00 -15.39
CA LYS A 8 13.58 4.74 -14.17
C LYS A 8 12.35 4.99 -13.27
N ALA A 9 11.22 5.38 -13.86
CA ALA A 9 10.00 5.65 -13.12
C ALA A 9 9.43 4.37 -12.49
N LEU A 10 9.43 3.24 -13.21
CA LEU A 10 9.04 1.94 -12.68
C LEU A 10 9.97 1.48 -11.54
N ASN A 11 11.28 1.67 -11.66
CA ASN A 11 12.23 1.36 -10.59
C ASN A 11 12.03 2.23 -9.34
N ASN A 12 11.62 3.49 -9.53
CA ASN A 12 11.21 4.33 -8.40
C ASN A 12 9.95 3.79 -7.72
N GLN A 13 8.96 3.31 -8.48
CA GLN A 13 7.77 2.71 -7.91
C GLN A 13 8.07 1.40 -7.18
N ILE A 14 8.95 0.54 -7.70
CA ILE A 14 9.45 -0.65 -7.00
C ILE A 14 9.99 -0.29 -5.61
N LYS A 15 10.74 0.81 -5.51
CA LYS A 15 11.25 1.31 -4.24
C LYS A 15 10.13 1.77 -3.32
N ILE A 16 9.13 2.50 -3.83
CA ILE A 16 7.98 3.00 -3.05
C ILE A 16 7.20 1.84 -2.45
N GLU A 17 6.85 0.80 -3.23
CA GLU A 17 6.15 -0.39 -2.73
C GLU A 17 6.98 -1.13 -1.66
N ALA A 18 8.30 -1.22 -1.86
CA ALA A 18 9.18 -1.80 -0.85
C ALA A 18 9.20 -0.98 0.45
N GLU A 19 9.18 0.35 0.36
CA GLU A 19 9.09 1.26 1.51
C GLU A 19 7.72 1.15 2.19
N SER A 20 6.61 1.04 1.44
CA SER A 20 5.25 0.79 1.95
C SER A 20 5.22 -0.48 2.81
N SER A 21 5.75 -1.59 2.27
CA SER A 21 5.86 -2.86 3.01
C SER A 21 6.58 -2.69 4.36
N GLN A 22 7.70 -1.94 4.40
CA GLN A 22 8.45 -1.69 5.63
C GLN A 22 7.71 -0.76 6.60
N ILE A 23 7.00 0.25 6.10
CA ILE A 23 6.18 1.16 6.90
C ILE A 23 5.07 0.38 7.61
N TYR A 24 4.35 -0.50 6.90
CA TYR A 24 3.27 -1.29 7.51
C TYR A 24 3.80 -2.36 8.46
N LEU A 25 4.97 -2.94 8.16
CA LEU A 25 5.64 -3.82 9.12
C LEU A 25 6.00 -3.10 10.43
N ALA A 26 6.48 -1.86 10.35
CA ALA A 26 6.75 -1.04 11.54
C ALA A 26 5.48 -0.69 12.33
N MET A 27 4.36 -0.42 11.63
CA MET A 27 3.04 -0.21 12.25
C MET A 27 2.54 -1.47 12.95
N ALA A 28 2.73 -2.65 12.33
CA ALA A 28 2.40 -3.94 12.95
C ALA A 28 3.16 -4.15 14.27
N CYS A 29 4.48 -3.95 14.26
CA CYS A 29 5.31 -4.06 15.46
C CYS A 29 4.87 -3.09 16.58
N TRP A 30 4.51 -1.85 16.21
CA TRP A 30 3.99 -0.87 17.16
C TRP A 30 2.65 -1.32 17.77
N ALA A 31 1.73 -1.83 16.94
CA ALA A 31 0.42 -2.31 17.37
C ALA A 31 0.53 -3.50 18.33
N GLU A 32 1.42 -4.47 18.05
CA GLU A 32 1.69 -5.60 18.95
C GLU A 32 2.14 -5.14 20.35
N VAL A 33 3.08 -4.21 20.41
CA VAL A 33 3.58 -3.66 21.69
C VAL A 33 2.46 -2.95 22.48
N LYS A 34 1.43 -2.46 21.79
CA LYS A 34 0.24 -1.84 22.40
C LYS A 34 -0.86 -2.85 22.77
N GLY A 35 -0.69 -4.13 22.45
CA GLY A 35 -1.70 -5.17 22.69
C GLY A 35 -2.89 -5.11 21.72
N LEU A 36 -2.70 -4.55 20.54
CA LEU A 36 -3.67 -4.44 19.44
C LEU A 36 -3.39 -5.57 18.43
N GLU A 37 -3.73 -6.79 18.80
CA GLU A 37 -3.38 -7.99 18.02
C GLU A 37 -4.08 -8.04 16.65
N GLY A 38 -5.35 -7.60 16.59
CA GLY A 38 -6.11 -7.55 15.34
C GLY A 38 -5.54 -6.50 14.39
N VAL A 39 -5.20 -5.32 14.90
CA VAL A 39 -4.55 -4.26 14.12
C VAL A 39 -3.17 -4.70 13.64
N ALA A 40 -2.40 -5.37 14.51
CA ALA A 40 -1.09 -5.91 14.11
C ALA A 40 -1.21 -6.92 12.96
N GLY A 41 -2.15 -7.86 13.07
CA GLY A 41 -2.45 -8.84 12.00
C GLY A 41 -2.81 -8.16 10.69
N PHE A 42 -3.71 -7.17 10.73
CA PHE A 42 -4.07 -6.36 9.56
C PHE A 42 -2.84 -5.70 8.92
N MET A 43 -1.96 -5.09 9.72
CA MET A 43 -0.76 -4.43 9.20
C MET A 43 0.29 -5.41 8.66
N TYR A 44 0.39 -6.63 9.20
CA TYR A 44 1.22 -7.69 8.62
C TYR A 44 0.71 -8.10 7.24
N ASP A 45 -0.61 -8.24 7.08
CA ASP A 45 -1.23 -8.57 5.80
C ASP A 45 -0.99 -7.46 4.77
N GLN A 46 -1.20 -6.20 5.14
CA GLN A 46 -0.88 -5.05 4.29
C GLN A 46 0.61 -5.00 3.90
N SER A 47 1.52 -5.26 4.84
CA SER A 47 2.96 -5.34 4.51
C SER A 47 3.28 -6.43 3.47
N ASN A 48 2.61 -7.59 3.53
CA ASN A 48 2.77 -8.66 2.56
C ASN A 48 2.19 -8.27 1.19
N GLU A 49 1.03 -7.62 1.16
CA GLU A 49 0.38 -7.14 -0.06
C GLU A 49 1.26 -6.13 -0.81
N GLU A 50 1.83 -5.16 -0.13
CA GLU A 50 2.77 -4.20 -0.71
C GLU A 50 4.03 -4.89 -1.28
N ARG A 51 4.48 -5.94 -0.59
CA ARG A 51 5.58 -6.75 -1.12
C ARG A 51 5.20 -7.45 -2.41
N ASP A 52 3.98 -7.94 -2.55
CA ASP A 52 3.49 -8.57 -3.79
C ASP A 52 3.33 -7.52 -4.91
N HIS A 53 2.89 -6.30 -4.61
CA HIS A 53 2.89 -5.17 -5.53
C HIS A 53 4.30 -4.89 -6.06
N MET A 54 5.28 -4.79 -5.18
CA MET A 54 6.69 -4.64 -5.56
C MET A 54 7.16 -5.76 -6.51
N LEU A 55 6.87 -7.02 -6.17
CA LEU A 55 7.28 -8.18 -6.96
C LEU A 55 6.64 -8.21 -8.36
N LYS A 56 5.39 -7.77 -8.47
CA LYS A 56 4.66 -7.64 -9.74
C LYS A 56 5.35 -6.62 -10.66
N LEU A 57 5.76 -5.47 -10.14
CA LEU A 57 6.54 -4.47 -10.88
C LEU A 57 7.91 -5.01 -11.33
N ILE A 58 8.63 -5.68 -10.44
CA ILE A 58 9.94 -6.29 -10.74
C ILE A 58 9.82 -7.24 -11.93
N LYS A 59 8.83 -8.14 -11.90
CA LYS A 59 8.58 -9.10 -12.99
C LYS A 59 8.30 -8.36 -14.29
N PHE A 60 7.39 -7.38 -14.25
CA PHE A 60 7.02 -6.61 -15.44
C PHE A 60 8.21 -5.87 -16.06
N VAL A 61 9.04 -5.17 -15.26
CA VAL A 61 10.23 -4.47 -15.76
C VAL A 61 11.16 -5.44 -16.50
N ASN A 62 11.44 -6.61 -15.89
CA ASN A 62 12.32 -7.61 -16.49
C ASN A 62 11.72 -8.24 -17.76
N GLU A 63 10.42 -8.55 -17.78
CA GLU A 63 9.70 -9.06 -18.96
C GLU A 63 9.70 -8.07 -20.12
N ARG A 64 9.69 -6.76 -19.84
CA ARG A 64 9.73 -5.71 -20.84
C ARG A 64 11.15 -5.42 -21.34
N GLY A 65 12.15 -6.21 -20.91
CA GLY A 65 13.56 -6.09 -21.29
C GLY A 65 14.30 -4.94 -20.60
N GLY A 66 13.75 -4.43 -19.50
CA GLY A 66 14.42 -3.52 -18.58
C GLY A 66 15.23 -4.27 -17.52
N HIS A 67 15.75 -3.55 -16.56
CA HIS A 67 16.47 -4.08 -15.40
C HIS A 67 15.84 -3.56 -14.11
N ALA A 68 15.14 -4.43 -13.37
CA ALA A 68 14.60 -4.09 -12.06
C ALA A 68 15.76 -3.93 -11.05
N GLN A 69 15.75 -2.81 -10.34
CA GLN A 69 16.80 -2.44 -9.38
C GLN A 69 16.25 -2.52 -7.96
N ILE A 70 17.00 -3.19 -7.08
CA ILE A 70 16.69 -3.22 -5.65
C ILE A 70 17.49 -2.09 -5.00
N SER A 71 16.76 -1.10 -4.50
CA SER A 71 17.31 0.12 -3.91
C SER A 71 17.47 0.00 -2.40
N GLU A 72 18.33 0.83 -1.83
CA GLU A 72 18.34 1.08 -0.40
C GLU A 72 17.01 1.72 0.04
N LEU A 73 16.47 1.26 1.18
CA LEU A 73 15.23 1.75 1.76
C LEU A 73 15.53 2.65 2.96
N ALA A 74 14.74 3.71 3.11
CA ALA A 74 14.78 4.53 4.31
C ALA A 74 14.21 3.74 5.51
N ALA A 75 14.76 3.98 6.70
CA ALA A 75 14.17 3.43 7.93
C ALA A 75 12.79 4.04 8.16
N PRO A 76 11.74 3.21 8.35
CA PRO A 76 10.39 3.72 8.58
C PRO A 76 10.27 4.39 9.96
N ASN A 77 9.28 5.29 10.12
CA ASN A 77 8.91 5.76 11.45
C ASN A 77 8.32 4.59 12.26
N VAL A 78 8.81 4.41 13.48
CA VAL A 78 8.40 3.31 14.39
C VAL A 78 7.63 3.81 15.61
N THR A 79 7.33 5.11 15.69
CA THR A 79 6.68 5.73 16.85
C THR A 79 5.47 6.54 16.43
N PHE A 80 4.34 6.27 17.12
CA PHE A 80 3.09 7.01 16.96
C PHE A 80 2.60 7.43 18.34
N THR A 81 2.02 8.63 18.46
CA THR A 81 1.50 9.15 19.73
C THR A 81 0.15 8.53 20.08
N SER A 82 -0.61 8.09 19.08
CA SER A 82 -1.90 7.45 19.24
C SER A 82 -2.19 6.44 18.12
N PHE A 83 -3.15 5.57 18.39
CA PHE A 83 -3.75 4.68 17.42
C PHE A 83 -4.32 5.42 16.20
N LYS A 84 -5.02 6.53 16.44
CA LYS A 84 -5.58 7.37 15.37
C LYS A 84 -4.47 7.96 14.48
N GLU A 85 -3.41 8.50 15.07
CA GLU A 85 -2.28 9.05 14.31
C GLU A 85 -1.65 7.99 13.38
N MET A 86 -1.51 6.75 13.84
CA MET A 86 -0.96 5.68 13.02
C MET A 86 -1.79 5.47 11.75
N PHE A 87 -3.13 5.43 11.84
CA PHE A 87 -4.00 5.30 10.68
C PHE A 87 -4.11 6.59 9.83
N GLU A 88 -3.96 7.76 10.42
CA GLU A 88 -3.82 9.02 9.67
C GLU A 88 -2.56 8.98 8.80
N LYS A 89 -1.45 8.46 9.34
CA LYS A 89 -0.20 8.27 8.58
C LYS A 89 -0.32 7.22 7.49
N LEU A 90 -1.05 6.13 7.74
CA LEU A 90 -1.38 5.15 6.71
C LEU A 90 -2.14 5.81 5.55
N PHE A 91 -3.21 6.54 5.83
CA PHE A 91 -4.00 7.21 4.79
C PHE A 91 -3.19 8.25 4.01
N GLU A 92 -2.37 9.07 4.70
CA GLU A 92 -1.45 10.01 4.04
C GLU A 92 -0.48 9.27 3.10
N HIS A 93 -0.01 8.09 3.50
CA HIS A 93 0.88 7.28 2.69
C HIS A 93 0.19 6.72 1.44
N GLU A 94 -1.05 6.20 1.55
CA GLU A 94 -1.82 5.72 0.40
C GLU A 94 -2.08 6.83 -0.62
N VAL A 95 -2.42 8.03 -0.17
CA VAL A 95 -2.55 9.20 -1.05
C VAL A 95 -1.23 9.53 -1.77
N PHE A 96 -0.10 9.39 -1.08
CA PHE A 96 1.22 9.57 -1.69
C PHE A 96 1.49 8.50 -2.76
N VAL A 97 1.20 7.22 -2.50
CA VAL A 97 1.36 6.12 -3.46
C VAL A 97 0.47 6.34 -4.67
N SER A 98 -0.81 6.69 -4.48
CA SER A 98 -1.75 7.03 -5.56
C SER A 98 -1.22 8.13 -6.47
N ASN A 99 -0.66 9.20 -5.90
CA ASN A 99 -0.06 10.29 -6.68
C ASN A 99 1.15 9.81 -7.49
N SER A 100 1.97 8.94 -6.93
CA SER A 100 3.13 8.34 -7.62
C SER A 100 2.69 7.45 -8.80
N ILE A 101 1.66 6.62 -8.61
CA ILE A 101 1.07 5.81 -9.69
C ILE A 101 0.49 6.69 -10.79
N ASN A 102 -0.26 7.74 -10.44
CA ASN A 102 -0.84 8.67 -11.41
C ASN A 102 0.24 9.37 -12.26
N GLU A 103 1.36 9.78 -11.64
CA GLU A 103 2.48 10.37 -12.36
C GLU A 103 3.13 9.34 -13.31
N LEU A 104 3.31 8.10 -12.85
CA LEU A 104 3.84 7.02 -13.68
C LEU A 104 2.93 6.74 -14.89
N VAL A 105 1.61 6.69 -14.69
CA VAL A 105 0.60 6.56 -15.75
C VAL A 105 0.73 7.72 -16.74
N HIS A 106 0.86 8.95 -16.25
CA HIS A 106 1.03 10.13 -17.10
C HIS A 106 2.27 10.03 -18.01
N ILE A 107 3.40 9.61 -17.45
CA ILE A 107 4.65 9.38 -18.22
C ILE A 107 4.42 8.36 -19.34
N THR A 108 3.73 7.26 -19.07
CA THR A 108 3.47 6.23 -20.11
C THR A 108 2.61 6.75 -21.25
N LEU A 109 1.63 7.60 -20.97
CA LEU A 109 0.79 8.26 -21.98
C LEU A 109 1.60 9.24 -22.83
N GLN A 110 2.47 10.04 -22.21
CA GLN A 110 3.34 10.98 -22.95
C GLN A 110 4.26 10.23 -23.92
N GLU A 111 4.80 9.09 -23.53
CA GLU A 111 5.69 8.29 -24.36
C GLU A 111 4.97 7.29 -25.27
N LYS A 112 3.64 7.21 -25.20
CA LYS A 112 2.78 6.29 -25.97
C LYS A 112 3.12 4.82 -25.72
N ASP A 113 3.59 4.49 -24.49
CA ASP A 113 3.77 3.10 -24.06
C ASP A 113 2.47 2.55 -23.48
N TYR A 114 1.57 2.19 -24.39
CA TYR A 114 0.25 1.66 -24.03
C TYR A 114 0.30 0.32 -23.31
N ALA A 115 1.36 -0.47 -23.49
CA ALA A 115 1.52 -1.73 -22.79
C ALA A 115 1.81 -1.50 -21.30
N THR A 116 2.72 -0.58 -20.98
CA THR A 116 2.97 -0.18 -19.58
C THR A 116 1.77 0.54 -18.99
N HIS A 117 1.11 1.42 -19.76
CA HIS A 117 -0.14 2.05 -19.34
C HIS A 117 -1.20 1.01 -18.95
N ASN A 118 -1.45 0.00 -19.79
CA ASN A 118 -2.44 -1.05 -19.50
C ASN A 118 -2.08 -1.86 -18.24
N PHE A 119 -0.80 -2.19 -18.06
CA PHE A 119 -0.31 -2.86 -16.85
C PHE A 119 -0.59 -2.04 -15.58
N LEU A 120 -0.39 -0.73 -15.63
CA LEU A 120 -0.57 0.17 -14.49
C LEU A 120 -2.05 0.39 -14.11
N GLN A 121 -3.01 0.05 -14.98
CA GLN A 121 -4.44 0.21 -14.64
C GLN A 121 -4.84 -0.66 -13.44
N TRP A 122 -4.20 -1.80 -13.26
CA TRP A 122 -4.39 -2.61 -12.06
C TRP A 122 -3.99 -1.83 -10.79
N TYR A 123 -2.82 -1.16 -10.78
CA TYR A 123 -2.39 -0.32 -9.65
C TYR A 123 -3.32 0.87 -9.40
N VAL A 124 -3.87 1.46 -10.46
CA VAL A 124 -4.88 2.54 -10.33
C VAL A 124 -6.12 2.03 -9.61
N SER A 125 -6.58 0.82 -9.92
CA SER A 125 -7.73 0.20 -9.26
C SER A 125 -7.43 -0.14 -7.80
N GLU A 126 -6.28 -0.75 -7.52
CA GLU A 126 -5.84 -1.05 -6.15
C GLU A 126 -5.80 0.22 -5.29
N GLN A 127 -5.19 1.30 -5.77
CA GLN A 127 -5.11 2.55 -5.01
C GLN A 127 -6.47 3.18 -4.69
N ILE A 128 -7.49 2.98 -5.54
CA ILE A 128 -8.86 3.39 -5.22
C ILE A 128 -9.39 2.59 -4.02
N GLU A 129 -9.11 1.29 -3.97
CA GLU A 129 -9.53 0.40 -2.89
C GLU A 129 -8.77 0.68 -1.59
N GLU A 130 -7.45 0.88 -1.66
CA GLU A 130 -6.59 1.19 -0.51
C GLU A 130 -6.99 2.53 0.15
N GLU A 131 -7.17 3.59 -0.63
CA GLU A 131 -7.65 4.87 -0.09
C GLU A 131 -9.07 4.75 0.52
N ALA A 132 -9.96 4.01 -0.12
CA ALA A 132 -11.34 3.82 0.38
C ALA A 132 -11.33 3.03 1.70
N MET A 133 -10.51 1.99 1.80
CA MET A 133 -10.31 1.18 3.01
C MET A 133 -9.74 2.04 4.14
N ALA A 134 -8.65 2.75 3.90
CA ALA A 134 -8.02 3.61 4.90
C ALA A 134 -8.98 4.71 5.40
N ARG A 135 -9.77 5.31 4.52
CA ARG A 135 -10.81 6.29 4.86
C ARG A 135 -11.90 5.66 5.73
N THR A 136 -12.39 4.48 5.36
CA THR A 136 -13.40 3.74 6.14
C THR A 136 -12.90 3.42 7.54
N ILE A 137 -11.63 3.04 7.68
CA ILE A 137 -11.00 2.79 8.98
C ILE A 137 -10.97 4.07 9.82
N LEU A 138 -10.54 5.19 9.25
CA LEU A 138 -10.50 6.48 9.94
C LEU A 138 -11.89 6.95 10.38
N ASP A 139 -12.91 6.74 9.55
CA ASP A 139 -14.30 7.07 9.92
C ASP A 139 -14.76 6.25 11.12
N LYS A 140 -14.45 4.95 11.16
CA LYS A 140 -14.75 4.08 12.31
C LYS A 140 -13.99 4.54 13.57
N ILE A 141 -12.71 4.87 13.45
CA ILE A 141 -11.90 5.39 14.57
C ILE A 141 -12.49 6.70 15.11
N ASN A 142 -12.93 7.60 14.23
CA ASN A 142 -13.57 8.84 14.65
C ASN A 142 -14.91 8.62 15.36
N LEU A 143 -15.70 7.60 14.96
CA LEU A 143 -16.95 7.22 15.64
C LEU A 143 -16.69 6.64 17.02
N ILE A 144 -15.62 5.87 17.19
CA ILE A 144 -15.22 5.25 18.47
C ILE A 144 -14.76 6.32 19.46
N GLY A 145 -14.01 7.32 19.00
CA GLY A 145 -13.40 8.32 19.86
C GLY A 145 -12.50 7.69 20.93
N ASP A 146 -12.71 8.07 22.19
CA ASP A 146 -11.91 7.59 23.34
C ASP A 146 -12.51 6.35 24.03
N ASP A 147 -13.55 5.72 23.45
CA ASP A 147 -14.19 4.55 24.06
C ASP A 147 -13.31 3.29 23.94
N LYS A 148 -12.83 2.81 25.09
CA LYS A 148 -11.99 1.60 25.16
C LYS A 148 -12.72 0.33 24.73
N GLY A 149 -14.04 0.25 24.97
CA GLY A 149 -14.86 -0.88 24.54
C GLY A 149 -14.98 -0.90 23.01
N GLY A 150 -15.21 0.26 22.40
CA GLY A 150 -15.22 0.45 20.96
C GLY A 150 -13.88 0.11 20.32
N LEU A 151 -12.76 0.51 20.93
CA LEU A 151 -11.42 0.17 20.46
C LEU A 151 -11.17 -1.35 20.51
N TYR A 152 -11.57 -2.02 21.59
CA TYR A 152 -11.46 -3.47 21.70
C TYR A 152 -12.25 -4.20 20.60
N LEU A 153 -13.49 -3.76 20.33
CA LEU A 153 -14.31 -4.33 19.26
C LEU A 153 -13.71 -4.07 17.88
N PHE A 154 -13.19 -2.87 17.66
CA PHE A 154 -12.53 -2.53 16.42
C PHE A 154 -11.29 -3.41 16.18
N ASP A 155 -10.41 -3.57 17.18
CA ASP A 155 -9.23 -4.42 17.09
C ASP A 155 -9.60 -5.86 16.74
N ARG A 156 -10.64 -6.40 17.40
CA ARG A 156 -11.15 -7.76 17.11
C ARG A 156 -11.63 -7.92 15.67
N ASP A 157 -12.28 -6.89 15.10
CA ASP A 157 -13.04 -7.00 13.85
C ASP A 157 -12.29 -6.49 12.63
N ILE A 158 -11.16 -5.77 12.81
CA ILE A 158 -10.44 -5.12 11.70
C ILE A 158 -9.92 -6.11 10.65
N GLN A 159 -9.49 -7.30 11.06
CA GLN A 159 -9.00 -8.34 10.13
C GLN A 159 -10.07 -8.81 9.13
N GLN A 160 -11.35 -8.63 9.43
CA GLN A 160 -12.44 -8.99 8.52
C GLN A 160 -12.54 -8.01 7.33
N LEU A 161 -11.91 -6.85 7.39
CA LEU A 161 -11.92 -5.87 6.31
C LEU A 161 -11.07 -6.31 5.12
N THR A 162 -9.98 -7.06 5.36
CA THR A 162 -9.11 -7.62 4.30
C THR A 162 -9.73 -8.77 3.53
N VAL A 163 -10.64 -9.54 4.16
CA VAL A 163 -11.28 -10.71 3.51
C VAL A 163 -12.28 -10.30 2.43
N SER A 164 -12.83 -9.07 2.49
CA SER A 164 -13.82 -8.60 1.50
C SER A 164 -13.19 -8.10 0.20
N THR A 165 -11.91 -7.70 0.20
CA THR A 165 -11.18 -7.27 -0.99
C THR A 165 -10.60 -8.44 -1.79
N ALA A 166 -10.19 -9.53 -1.13
CA ALA A 166 -9.67 -10.74 -1.76
C ALA A 166 -10.72 -11.56 -2.56
N SER A 167 -12.02 -11.24 -2.45
CA SER A 167 -13.10 -11.97 -3.13
C SER A 167 -13.50 -11.42 -4.50
N THR A 168 -12.81 -10.42 -5.02
CA THR A 168 -12.98 -9.89 -6.38
C THR A 168 -11.86 -10.33 -7.34
N GLU A 169 -11.27 -11.53 -7.12
CA GLU A 169 -10.45 -12.14 -8.16
C GLU A 169 -11.33 -12.47 -9.37
N ASP A 170 -10.96 -11.88 -10.50
CA ASP A 170 -11.57 -12.02 -11.81
C ASP A 170 -11.76 -13.51 -12.22
N PRO A 171 -12.92 -13.87 -12.79
CA PRO A 171 -12.99 -15.09 -13.56
C PRO A 171 -12.34 -14.87 -14.91
N GLN A 172 -11.23 -15.56 -15.16
CA GLN A 172 -10.47 -15.87 -16.39
C GLN A 172 -10.86 -15.13 -17.67
#